data_2b2ce2e194cb21f2b7445d207b8b2ef5
#
_entry.id   2b2ce2e194cb21f2b7445d207b8b2ef5
#
_cell.length_a   1.000
_cell.length_b   1.000
_cell.length_c   1.000
_cell.angle_alpha   90.00
_cell.angle_beta   90.00
_cell.angle_gamma   90.00
#
_symmetry.space_group_name_H-M   'P 1'
#
loop_
_entity.id
_entity.type
_entity.pdbx_description
1 polymer ?
#
loop_
_entity_poly.entity_id
_entity_poly.type
_entity_poly.pdbx_seq_one_letter_code
_entity_poly.pdbx_strand_id
1 'polypeptide(L)'
;KLRGRVGLSQYLAGLRETPQILEYRKHLDVLVGGENPPNPSELLGGERMKELLADLRTRYDCIIIDLPPVGIVTDALLLSHEVTAYVLVVRAGVSHMSREKVAVTLLEQVDADICGILFNGLPPKSRDYNYRLQQYWKEEKQQKGETA
;
A
#
# COMPACT_ATOMS: atom_id res chain seq x y z
N LYS A 1 19.15 6.54 -4.51
CA LYS A 1 18.39 5.56 -5.33
C LYS A 1 18.47 4.20 -4.66
N LEU A 2 17.30 3.62 -4.31
CA LEU A 2 17.20 2.31 -3.64
C LEU A 2 17.15 1.12 -4.61
N ARG A 3 17.36 1.33 -5.92
CA ARG A 3 17.34 0.28 -6.95
C ARG A 3 18.56 -0.66 -6.85
N GLY A 4 18.32 -1.95 -7.11
CA GLY A 4 19.38 -2.99 -7.20
C GLY A 4 19.92 -3.45 -5.85
N ARG A 5 19.21 -3.23 -4.75
CA ARG A 5 19.55 -3.73 -3.42
C ARG A 5 18.91 -5.07 -3.14
N VAL A 6 19.56 -5.87 -2.32
CA VAL A 6 18.93 -7.04 -1.69
C VAL A 6 17.69 -6.57 -0.94
N GLY A 7 16.58 -7.27 -1.10
CA GLY A 7 15.30 -6.85 -0.55
C GLY A 7 14.43 -8.01 -0.10
N LEU A 8 13.13 -7.76 -0.07
CA LEU A 8 12.11 -8.69 0.38
C LEU A 8 12.18 -10.04 -0.37
N SER A 9 12.32 -10.01 -1.70
CA SER A 9 12.35 -11.22 -2.52
C SER A 9 13.48 -12.17 -2.15
N GLN A 10 14.70 -11.65 -1.90
CA GLN A 10 15.84 -12.47 -1.49
C GLN A 10 15.65 -13.06 -0.08
N TYR A 11 15.02 -12.32 0.82
CA TYR A 11 14.66 -12.83 2.14
C TYR A 11 13.62 -13.94 2.04
N LEU A 12 12.53 -13.71 1.31
CA LEU A 12 11.45 -14.70 1.15
C LEU A 12 11.94 -15.97 0.45
N ALA A 13 12.84 -15.85 -0.52
CA ALA A 13 13.45 -16.99 -1.20
C ALA A 13 14.49 -17.76 -0.34
N GLY A 14 14.72 -17.36 0.91
CA GLY A 14 15.70 -18.02 1.79
C GLY A 14 17.16 -17.71 1.46
N LEU A 15 17.43 -16.80 0.53
CA LEU A 15 18.79 -16.35 0.18
C LEU A 15 19.40 -15.44 1.25
N ARG A 16 18.59 -15.00 2.20
CA ARG A 16 18.99 -14.21 3.36
C ARG A 16 18.19 -14.69 4.59
N GLU A 17 18.88 -14.76 5.72
CA GLU A 17 18.26 -15.14 7.00
C GLU A 17 17.43 -14.00 7.60
N THR A 18 17.86 -12.75 7.38
CA THR A 18 17.21 -11.56 7.90
C THR A 18 16.85 -10.58 6.79
N PRO A 19 15.70 -9.87 6.88
CA PRO A 19 15.31 -8.85 5.92
C PRO A 19 16.21 -7.62 6.07
N GLN A 20 16.62 -7.02 4.94
CA GLN A 20 17.43 -5.81 4.95
C GLN A 20 16.55 -4.56 5.04
N ILE A 21 16.19 -4.19 6.26
CA ILE A 21 15.44 -2.97 6.56
C ILE A 21 16.40 -1.80 6.67
N LEU A 22 16.08 -0.69 6.02
CA LEU A 22 16.91 0.50 5.95
C LEU A 22 16.22 1.67 6.65
N GLU A 23 16.86 2.27 7.63
CA GLU A 23 16.41 3.56 8.15
C GLU A 23 16.53 4.63 7.05
N TYR A 24 15.39 5.14 6.58
CA TYR A 24 15.34 6.17 5.55
C TYR A 24 15.28 7.57 6.16
N ARG A 25 14.51 7.72 7.22
CA ARG A 25 14.36 8.93 8.04
C ARG A 25 14.01 8.53 9.47
N LYS A 26 14.10 9.45 10.40
CA LYS A 26 13.59 9.26 11.74
C LYS A 26 12.13 8.79 11.68
N HIS A 27 11.83 7.67 12.32
CA HIS A 27 10.52 7.01 12.33
C HIS A 27 10.03 6.51 10.96
N LEU A 28 10.91 6.33 9.99
CA LEU A 28 10.56 5.75 8.70
C LEU A 28 11.65 4.81 8.21
N ASP A 29 11.36 3.54 8.25
CA ASP A 29 12.20 2.48 7.71
C ASP A 29 11.63 1.96 6.39
N VAL A 30 12.48 1.45 5.52
CA VAL A 30 12.11 0.95 4.19
C VAL A 30 12.71 -0.43 3.95
N LEU A 31 11.87 -1.38 3.63
CA LEU A 31 12.25 -2.66 3.06
C LEU A 31 11.93 -2.65 1.55
N VAL A 32 12.95 -2.66 0.71
CA VAL A 32 12.77 -2.66 -0.74
C VAL A 32 12.36 -4.04 -1.25
N GLY A 33 11.65 -4.11 -2.37
CA GLY A 33 11.19 -5.38 -2.96
C GLY A 33 12.33 -6.32 -3.37
N GLY A 34 13.47 -5.77 -3.78
CA GLY A 34 14.59 -6.55 -4.29
C GLY A 34 14.46 -6.83 -5.78
N GLU A 35 15.15 -7.88 -6.25
CA GLU A 35 15.06 -8.35 -7.62
C GLU A 35 13.77 -9.12 -7.85
N ASN A 36 13.24 -9.08 -9.07
CA ASN A 36 12.02 -9.80 -9.43
C ASN A 36 12.31 -11.32 -9.42
N PRO A 37 11.70 -12.09 -8.52
CA PRO A 37 11.85 -13.53 -8.50
C PRO A 37 11.01 -14.19 -9.60
N PRO A 38 11.33 -15.44 -10.00
CA PRO A 38 10.53 -16.17 -10.98
C PRO A 38 9.12 -16.56 -10.47
N ASN A 39 8.93 -16.63 -9.17
CA ASN A 39 7.71 -17.10 -8.50
C ASN A 39 7.23 -16.13 -7.39
N PRO A 40 6.91 -14.86 -7.71
CA PRO A 40 6.59 -13.86 -6.69
C PRO A 40 5.38 -14.22 -5.84
N SER A 41 4.34 -14.79 -6.45
CA SER A 41 3.10 -15.14 -5.75
C SER A 41 3.30 -16.24 -4.70
N GLU A 42 4.12 -17.24 -4.98
CA GLU A 42 4.46 -18.31 -4.02
C GLU A 42 5.22 -17.73 -2.82
N LEU A 43 6.13 -16.80 -3.06
CA LEU A 43 6.90 -16.16 -2.01
C LEU A 43 6.04 -15.28 -1.12
N LEU A 44 5.12 -14.49 -1.71
CA LEU A 44 4.21 -13.63 -0.97
C LEU A 44 3.16 -14.41 -0.17
N GLY A 45 2.68 -15.54 -0.70
CA GLY A 45 1.75 -16.43 0.01
C GLY A 45 2.42 -17.41 0.98
N GLY A 46 3.75 -17.41 1.03
CA GLY A 46 4.53 -18.36 1.84
C GLY A 46 4.60 -18.01 3.33
N GLU A 47 5.00 -19.00 4.15
CA GLU A 47 5.08 -18.86 5.61
C GLU A 47 6.08 -17.77 6.04
N ARG A 48 7.20 -17.61 5.32
CA ARG A 48 8.20 -16.58 5.63
C ARG A 48 7.65 -15.14 5.51
N MET A 49 6.65 -14.91 4.65
CA MET A 49 5.99 -13.59 4.57
C MET A 49 5.11 -13.34 5.80
N LYS A 50 4.39 -14.34 6.26
CA LYS A 50 3.57 -14.26 7.49
C LYS A 50 4.44 -14.03 8.73
N GLU A 51 5.52 -14.80 8.86
CA GLU A 51 6.49 -14.64 9.95
C GLU A 51 7.10 -13.22 9.95
N LEU A 52 7.48 -12.73 8.78
CA LEU A 52 7.99 -11.36 8.63
C LEU A 52 6.97 -10.31 9.09
N LEU A 53 5.73 -10.41 8.61
CA LEU A 53 4.69 -9.46 9.01
C LEU A 53 4.36 -9.55 10.51
N ALA A 54 4.37 -10.75 11.09
CA ALA A 54 4.20 -10.94 12.52
C ALA A 54 5.33 -10.26 13.33
N ASP A 55 6.59 -10.42 12.91
CA ASP A 55 7.72 -9.73 13.55
C ASP A 55 7.60 -8.20 13.40
N LEU A 56 7.32 -7.71 12.19
CA LEU A 56 7.21 -6.28 11.94
C LEU A 56 6.08 -5.62 12.75
N ARG A 57 4.96 -6.29 12.97
CA ARG A 57 3.85 -5.81 13.83
C ARG A 57 4.28 -5.56 15.28
N THR A 58 5.31 -6.24 15.77
CA THR A 58 5.83 -6.00 17.14
C THR A 58 6.75 -4.79 17.22
N ARG A 59 7.24 -4.28 16.06
CA ARG A 59 8.29 -3.27 15.97
C ARG A 59 7.82 -1.92 15.42
N TYR A 60 6.71 -1.93 14.67
CA TYR A 60 6.20 -0.76 13.96
C TYR A 60 4.73 -0.51 14.27
N ASP A 61 4.37 0.75 14.50
CA ASP A 61 2.99 1.19 14.74
C ASP A 61 2.15 1.10 13.45
N CYS A 62 2.79 1.26 12.28
CA CYS A 62 2.14 1.21 10.98
C CYS A 62 3.06 0.56 9.95
N ILE A 63 2.52 -0.37 9.16
CA ILE A 63 3.20 -1.03 8.07
C ILE A 63 2.43 -0.72 6.78
N ILE A 64 3.10 -0.13 5.79
CA ILE A 64 2.54 0.14 4.48
C ILE A 64 3.20 -0.77 3.46
N ILE A 65 2.41 -1.56 2.75
CA ILE A 65 2.86 -2.44 1.67
C ILE A 65 2.45 -1.81 0.35
N ASP A 66 3.43 -1.40 -0.46
CA ASP A 66 3.21 -0.89 -1.82
C ASP A 66 3.10 -2.07 -2.78
N LEU A 67 1.94 -2.21 -3.40
CA LEU A 67 1.58 -3.35 -4.25
C LEU A 67 1.32 -2.90 -5.68
N PRO A 68 1.59 -3.76 -6.67
CA PRO A 68 1.22 -3.52 -8.04
C PRO A 68 -0.31 -3.48 -8.21
N PRO A 69 -0.82 -2.94 -9.36
CA PRO A 69 -2.25 -2.78 -9.56
C PRO A 69 -3.03 -4.10 -9.46
N VAL A 70 -4.07 -4.10 -8.64
CA VAL A 70 -5.02 -5.22 -8.50
C VAL A 70 -5.66 -5.54 -9.86
N GLY A 71 -5.74 -6.82 -10.20
CA GLY A 71 -6.26 -7.27 -11.50
C GLY A 71 -5.20 -7.40 -12.60
N ILE A 72 -3.96 -6.98 -12.37
CA ILE A 72 -2.80 -7.30 -13.21
C ILE A 72 -2.04 -8.49 -12.63
N VAL A 73 -1.86 -8.49 -11.31
CA VAL A 73 -1.22 -9.57 -10.53
C VAL A 73 -2.06 -9.90 -9.30
N THR A 74 -1.80 -11.07 -8.72
CA THR A 74 -2.56 -11.60 -7.57
C THR A 74 -1.98 -11.20 -6.22
N ASP A 75 -0.90 -10.44 -6.19
CA ASP A 75 -0.13 -10.11 -4.99
C ASP A 75 -1.00 -9.52 -3.85
N ALA A 76 -1.89 -8.59 -4.20
CA ALA A 76 -2.82 -8.01 -3.25
C ALA A 76 -3.80 -9.05 -2.67
N LEU A 77 -4.30 -9.99 -3.50
CA LEU A 77 -5.25 -10.99 -3.06
C LEU A 77 -4.61 -11.99 -2.09
N LEU A 78 -3.34 -12.32 -2.31
CA LEU A 78 -2.59 -13.25 -1.45
C LEU A 78 -2.34 -12.68 -0.04
N LEU A 79 -2.27 -11.36 0.08
CA LEU A 79 -2.03 -10.67 1.35
C LEU A 79 -3.32 -10.27 2.09
N SER A 80 -4.51 -10.62 1.58
CA SER A 80 -5.78 -10.16 2.13
C SER A 80 -5.97 -10.50 3.62
N HIS A 81 -5.54 -11.67 4.03
CA HIS A 81 -5.63 -12.11 5.43
C HIS A 81 -4.47 -11.64 6.31
N GLU A 82 -3.45 -11.04 5.69
CA GLU A 82 -2.24 -10.58 6.39
C GLU A 82 -2.22 -9.06 6.62
N VAL A 83 -3.14 -8.33 6.05
CA VAL A 83 -3.23 -6.88 6.21
C VAL A 83 -4.53 -6.47 6.89
N THR A 84 -4.50 -5.34 7.59
CA THR A 84 -5.70 -4.83 8.28
C THR A 84 -6.71 -4.26 7.29
N ALA A 85 -6.24 -3.53 6.27
CA ALA A 85 -7.12 -2.95 5.25
C ALA A 85 -6.33 -2.50 4.01
N TYR A 86 -7.06 -2.24 2.93
CA TYR A 86 -6.55 -1.72 1.66
C TYR A 86 -6.94 -0.26 1.46
N VAL A 87 -6.00 0.51 0.90
CA VAL A 87 -6.28 1.81 0.29
C VAL A 87 -6.13 1.66 -1.22
N LEU A 88 -7.22 1.80 -1.95
CA LEU A 88 -7.18 1.72 -3.41
C LEU A 88 -6.70 3.06 -3.99
N VAL A 89 -5.55 3.05 -4.65
CA VAL A 89 -5.00 4.26 -5.27
C VAL A 89 -5.45 4.37 -6.72
N VAL A 90 -6.21 5.42 -7.02
CA VAL A 90 -6.75 5.73 -8.35
C VAL A 90 -6.02 6.96 -8.91
N ARG A 91 -5.50 6.87 -10.13
CA ARG A 91 -4.80 7.97 -10.77
C ARG A 91 -5.69 8.72 -11.77
N ALA A 92 -5.89 10.01 -11.52
CA ALA A 92 -6.67 10.88 -12.41
C ALA A 92 -6.11 10.89 -13.84
N GLY A 93 -7.01 10.73 -14.83
CA GLY A 93 -6.64 10.71 -16.25
C GLY A 93 -5.94 9.44 -16.77
N VAL A 94 -5.71 8.44 -15.90
CA VAL A 94 -5.06 7.16 -16.24
C VAL A 94 -5.93 5.99 -15.89
N SER A 95 -6.51 6.00 -14.69
CA SER A 95 -7.38 4.92 -14.21
C SER A 95 -8.74 4.97 -14.90
N HIS A 96 -9.31 3.81 -15.19
CA HIS A 96 -10.62 3.65 -15.82
C HIS A 96 -11.60 3.00 -14.84
N MET A 97 -12.78 3.58 -14.69
CA MET A 97 -13.80 3.15 -13.73
C MET A 97 -14.17 1.65 -13.86
N SER A 98 -14.12 1.09 -15.06
CA SER A 98 -14.36 -0.35 -15.28
C SER A 98 -13.29 -1.23 -14.62
N ARG A 99 -12.03 -0.84 -14.69
CA ARG A 99 -10.91 -1.58 -14.06
C ARG A 99 -10.93 -1.45 -12.54
N GLU A 100 -11.32 -0.29 -12.04
CA GLU A 100 -11.43 -0.04 -10.60
C GLU A 100 -12.56 -0.85 -9.98
N LYS A 101 -13.70 -0.98 -10.67
CA LYS A 101 -14.77 -1.89 -10.24
C LYS A 101 -14.30 -3.34 -10.18
N VAL A 102 -13.54 -3.80 -11.18
CA VAL A 102 -12.95 -5.15 -11.16
C VAL A 102 -12.01 -5.31 -9.97
N ALA A 103 -11.16 -4.32 -9.70
CA ALA A 103 -10.24 -4.37 -8.56
C ALA A 103 -10.98 -4.47 -7.22
N VAL A 104 -12.04 -3.69 -7.04
CA VAL A 104 -12.91 -3.77 -5.84
C VAL A 104 -13.54 -5.16 -5.73
N THR A 105 -14.16 -5.65 -6.82
CA THR A 105 -14.79 -6.99 -6.83
C THR A 105 -13.79 -8.10 -6.48
N LEU A 106 -12.56 -8.03 -7.01
CA LEU A 106 -11.53 -9.02 -6.70
C LEU A 106 -11.12 -9.00 -5.21
N LEU A 107 -11.00 -7.81 -4.62
CA LEU A 107 -10.71 -7.67 -3.20
C LEU A 107 -11.87 -8.15 -2.33
N GLU A 108 -13.12 -7.85 -2.71
CA GLU A 108 -14.32 -8.36 -2.03
C GLU A 108 -14.42 -9.89 -2.06
N GLN A 109 -14.00 -10.54 -3.16
CA GLN A 109 -14.00 -12.01 -3.27
C GLN A 109 -13.07 -12.71 -2.28
N VAL A 110 -12.09 -12.01 -1.74
CA VAL A 110 -11.16 -12.52 -0.72
C VAL A 110 -11.40 -11.89 0.66
N ASP A 111 -12.61 -11.35 0.87
CA ASP A 111 -13.03 -10.69 2.12
C ASP A 111 -12.06 -9.59 2.60
N ALA A 112 -11.44 -8.88 1.66
CA ALA A 112 -10.49 -7.83 1.96
C ALA A 112 -11.19 -6.55 2.41
N ASP A 113 -10.78 -5.99 3.53
CA ASP A 113 -11.26 -4.70 4.03
C ASP A 113 -10.70 -3.56 3.17
N ILE A 114 -11.58 -2.76 2.54
CA ILE A 114 -11.20 -1.58 1.77
C ILE A 114 -11.57 -0.33 2.58
N CYS A 115 -10.57 0.28 3.24
CA CYS A 115 -10.83 1.46 4.09
C CYS A 115 -11.05 2.75 3.30
N GLY A 116 -10.73 2.77 1.99
CA GLY A 116 -11.00 3.93 1.17
C GLY A 116 -10.27 3.98 -0.16
N ILE A 117 -10.52 5.06 -0.90
CA ILE A 117 -9.93 5.33 -2.20
C ILE A 117 -9.12 6.63 -2.13
N LEU A 118 -7.88 6.58 -2.58
CA LEU A 118 -7.00 7.74 -2.67
C LEU A 118 -6.87 8.18 -4.14
N PHE A 119 -7.30 9.41 -4.45
CA PHE A 119 -7.12 10.01 -5.75
C PHE A 119 -5.74 10.65 -5.87
N ASN A 120 -4.91 10.13 -6.77
CA ASN A 120 -3.58 10.63 -7.07
C ASN A 120 -3.53 11.34 -8.44
N GLY A 121 -2.58 12.26 -8.61
CA GLY A 121 -2.31 12.92 -9.90
C GLY A 121 -3.36 13.96 -10.31
N LEU A 122 -4.15 14.47 -9.38
CA LEU A 122 -5.05 15.60 -9.67
C LEU A 122 -4.22 16.86 -10.00
N PRO A 123 -4.55 17.60 -11.07
CA PRO A 123 -3.85 18.84 -11.37
C PRO A 123 -4.08 19.86 -10.25
N PRO A 124 -3.04 20.61 -9.81
CA PRO A 124 -3.13 21.53 -8.67
C PRO A 124 -4.17 22.64 -8.81
N LYS A 125 -4.63 22.89 -10.04
CA LYS A 125 -5.63 23.93 -10.39
C LYS A 125 -7.02 23.36 -10.71
N SER A 126 -7.30 22.08 -10.47
CA SER A 126 -8.64 21.56 -10.70
C SER A 126 -9.63 22.21 -9.72
N ARG A 127 -10.80 22.65 -10.21
CA ARG A 127 -11.88 23.20 -9.35
C ARG A 127 -12.23 22.23 -8.22
N ASP A 128 -12.24 20.94 -8.51
CA ASP A 128 -12.58 19.89 -7.55
C ASP A 128 -11.53 19.74 -6.44
N TYR A 129 -10.25 19.90 -6.76
CA TYR A 129 -9.17 19.88 -5.77
C TYR A 129 -9.31 21.06 -4.79
N ASN A 130 -9.47 22.28 -5.31
CA ASN A 130 -9.62 23.46 -4.47
C ASN A 130 -10.92 23.45 -3.65
N TYR A 131 -12.02 22.95 -4.22
CA TYR A 131 -13.30 22.83 -3.52
C TYR A 131 -13.22 21.82 -2.36
N ARG A 132 -12.65 20.65 -2.58
CA ARG A 132 -12.50 19.62 -1.53
C ARG A 132 -11.52 20.04 -0.44
N LEU A 133 -10.40 20.68 -0.79
CA LEU A 133 -9.49 21.25 0.20
C LEU A 133 -10.18 22.30 1.06
N GLN A 134 -10.95 23.20 0.46
CA GLN A 134 -11.70 24.21 1.23
C GLN A 134 -12.75 23.59 2.16
N GLN A 135 -13.44 22.53 1.73
CA GLN A 135 -14.37 21.81 2.59
C GLN A 135 -13.64 21.11 3.75
N TYR A 136 -12.57 20.38 3.45
CA TYR A 136 -11.76 19.71 4.47
C TYR A 136 -11.26 20.68 5.55
N TRP A 137 -10.69 21.83 5.15
CA TRP A 137 -10.23 22.83 6.09
C TRP A 137 -11.35 23.53 6.88
N LYS A 138 -12.56 23.63 6.31
CA LYS A 138 -13.74 24.15 7.03
C LYS A 138 -14.21 23.17 8.10
N GLU A 139 -14.30 21.90 7.77
CA GLU A 139 -14.70 20.84 8.70
C GLU A 139 -13.70 20.69 9.85
N GLU A 140 -12.40 20.73 9.55
CA GLU A 140 -11.35 20.65 10.57
C GLU A 140 -11.37 21.85 11.53
N LYS A 141 -11.61 23.06 11.03
CA LYS A 141 -11.78 24.24 11.87
C LYS A 141 -13.02 24.18 12.77
N GLN A 142 -14.13 23.67 12.26
CA GLN A 142 -15.34 23.47 13.07
C GLN A 142 -15.14 22.43 14.18
N GLN A 143 -14.41 21.35 13.90
CA GLN A 143 -14.10 20.34 14.91
C GLN A 143 -13.13 20.85 15.99
N LYS A 144 -12.23 21.77 15.65
CA LYS A 144 -11.26 22.36 16.59
C LYS A 144 -11.83 23.55 17.38
N GLY A 145 -13.09 23.97 17.15
CA GLY A 145 -13.71 25.08 17.86
C GLY A 145 -13.12 26.46 17.56
N GLU A 146 -12.33 26.58 16.50
CA GLU A 146 -11.80 27.87 16.04
C GLU A 146 -12.85 28.56 15.16
N THR A 147 -13.76 29.30 15.81
CA THR A 147 -14.59 30.30 15.14
C THR A 147 -13.71 31.51 14.74
N ALA A 148 -13.82 31.91 13.49
CA ALA A 148 -13.16 33.08 12.92
C ALA A 148 -13.60 34.38 13.58
#